data_1132fa6b6c26168c1b82834eea3d5085
#
_entry.id   1132fa6b6c26168c1b82834eea3d5085
#
_cell.length_a   1.000
_cell.length_b   1.000
_cell.length_c   1.000
_cell.angle_alpha   90.00
_cell.angle_beta   90.00
_cell.angle_gamma   90.00
#
_symmetry.space_group_name_H-M   'P 1'
#
loop_
_entity.id
_entity.type
_entity.pdbx_description
1 polymer ?
#
loop_
_entity_poly.entity_id
_entity_poly.type
_entity_poly.pdbx_seq_one_letter_code
_entity_poly.pdbx_strand_id
1 'polypeptide(L)'
;MGLLATGEKSHLEVVRTAIRELDWAKPDVKLTLGPEGSAWAYGYQNILLCEYYLRTKDDYVLPAINKYAVTLAKGRDAAGLWGHRMANPEANRGQLHGRLYGYAVMNSSSLPCYISLLLAQKCGVKDPELSAAIEQGRTFYGSFVGKGTLPYGVHDPNTKAFNNNGMSGMAAIALSLAEDKQGSAFFSKMSLASTNMMETGHTGHFFNQLWTGLGAGLAGPSATTAFFKETAWLHTLNRKWDGGFTYDSGEDYSYSGFNDAASHLLNYCVPRHQLYINGKDADKSIFLSAAAAQQIAGLATLDVKKLSEDELFKLLDHEMPKVRQEAVWQLRGRPHKYVNDIVKMLTNGTALQRKSAVEYFGYQCPPDQASLAVESMAALLKDSKQEMSMRADIASSIANLGAGAHAYYPDILKLVLEKKPEDKLGEIDMELGRALVTMCADPYAAGLVKDKELFYAAANKLMAHKRSYGRATGVKMISAVPLEDFHWVADSVKTIMDDQDLTYTSYHNFEPKIEAVGIYARLNIEGGIEGALAAFDSDTGKAGFKIRMLMSVLPVYGANAKYILPKVKEINPGKFKGQWDKIIADIETADPVAAKKMLKFEEAKNFGKTK
;
A
#
# COMPACT_ATOMS: atom_id res chain seq x y z
N MET A 1 0.79 -27.01 -11.07
CA MET A 1 0.28 -25.96 -11.96
C MET A 1 0.80 -26.10 -13.40
N GLY A 2 2.10 -26.13 -13.66
CA GLY A 2 2.65 -26.28 -15.01
C GLY A 2 2.10 -27.47 -15.77
N LEU A 3 2.13 -28.69 -15.18
CA LEU A 3 1.56 -29.90 -15.78
C LEU A 3 0.05 -29.76 -16.04
N LEU A 4 -0.69 -29.14 -15.12
CA LEU A 4 -2.12 -28.91 -15.28
C LEU A 4 -2.42 -27.97 -16.47
N ALA A 5 -1.54 -26.98 -16.70
CA ALA A 5 -1.66 -26.01 -17.78
C ALA A 5 -1.39 -26.61 -19.17
N THR A 6 -0.70 -27.75 -19.26
CA THR A 6 -0.47 -28.43 -20.56
C THR A 6 -1.75 -28.94 -21.20
N GLY A 7 -2.74 -29.33 -20.41
CA GLY A 7 -3.97 -29.93 -20.91
C GLY A 7 -3.86 -31.39 -21.29
N GLU A 8 -2.67 -31.99 -21.21
CA GLU A 8 -2.41 -33.38 -21.60
C GLU A 8 -2.99 -34.38 -20.57
N LYS A 9 -3.68 -35.41 -21.02
CA LYS A 9 -4.31 -36.42 -20.14
C LYS A 9 -3.31 -37.09 -19.22
N SER A 10 -2.14 -37.49 -19.71
CA SER A 10 -1.08 -38.12 -18.93
C SER A 10 -0.59 -37.23 -17.80
N HIS A 11 -0.46 -35.91 -18.06
CA HIS A 11 -0.07 -34.95 -17.04
C HIS A 11 -1.16 -34.73 -15.99
N LEU A 12 -2.44 -34.78 -16.38
CA LEU A 12 -3.55 -34.72 -15.42
C LEU A 12 -3.56 -35.88 -14.45
N GLU A 13 -3.22 -37.10 -14.91
CA GLU A 13 -3.13 -38.26 -14.02
C GLU A 13 -1.97 -38.13 -13.02
N VAL A 14 -0.82 -37.60 -13.45
CA VAL A 14 0.29 -37.31 -12.53
C VAL A 14 -0.15 -36.32 -11.46
N VAL A 15 -0.83 -35.23 -11.86
CA VAL A 15 -1.35 -34.22 -10.90
C VAL A 15 -2.38 -34.85 -9.95
N ARG A 16 -3.29 -35.69 -10.46
CA ARG A 16 -4.29 -36.37 -9.65
C ARG A 16 -3.64 -37.26 -8.59
N THR A 17 -2.65 -38.06 -8.97
CA THR A 17 -1.89 -38.91 -8.04
C THR A 17 -1.23 -38.08 -6.96
N ALA A 18 -0.50 -37.03 -7.36
CA ALA A 18 0.18 -36.14 -6.42
C ALA A 18 -0.81 -35.49 -5.41
N ILE A 19 -1.98 -35.02 -5.88
CA ILE A 19 -3.00 -34.41 -5.01
C ILE A 19 -3.51 -35.39 -3.97
N ARG A 20 -3.64 -36.68 -4.30
CA ARG A 20 -4.06 -37.71 -3.33
C ARG A 20 -3.02 -37.97 -2.23
N GLU A 21 -1.76 -37.77 -2.51
CA GLU A 21 -0.64 -37.99 -1.59
C GLU A 21 -0.32 -36.78 -0.70
N LEU A 22 -0.70 -35.58 -1.10
CA LEU A 22 -0.36 -34.35 -0.40
C LEU A 22 -1.29 -34.09 0.79
N ASP A 23 -0.75 -34.04 2.00
CA ASP A 23 -1.53 -33.83 3.24
C ASP A 23 -2.34 -32.55 3.23
N TRP A 24 -1.79 -31.48 2.66
CA TRP A 24 -2.48 -30.19 2.56
C TRP A 24 -3.63 -30.17 1.53
N ALA A 25 -3.76 -31.18 0.68
CA ALA A 25 -4.85 -31.33 -0.29
C ALA A 25 -5.98 -32.24 0.20
N LYS A 26 -5.83 -32.89 1.34
CA LYS A 26 -6.82 -33.82 1.90
C LYS A 26 -8.10 -33.10 2.33
N PRO A 27 -9.28 -33.76 2.23
CA PRO A 27 -10.56 -33.18 2.65
C PRO A 27 -10.61 -32.71 4.10
N ASP A 28 -9.84 -33.33 4.98
CA ASP A 28 -9.78 -33.04 6.42
C ASP A 28 -8.60 -32.13 6.81
N VAL A 29 -7.94 -31.49 5.84
CA VAL A 29 -6.81 -30.57 6.08
C VAL A 29 -7.08 -29.64 7.27
N LYS A 30 -6.09 -29.49 8.13
CA LYS A 30 -6.14 -28.58 9.29
C LYS A 30 -5.42 -27.28 8.94
N LEU A 31 -6.13 -26.16 9.10
CA LEU A 31 -5.61 -24.82 8.84
C LEU A 31 -5.71 -23.99 10.12
N THR A 32 -4.75 -23.10 10.31
CA THR A 32 -4.66 -22.23 11.47
C THR A 32 -4.69 -20.76 11.06
N LEU A 33 -5.18 -19.90 11.93
CA LEU A 33 -5.12 -18.46 11.81
C LEU A 33 -3.97 -17.89 12.64
N GLY A 34 -3.73 -16.60 12.52
CA GLY A 34 -2.74 -15.90 13.34
C GLY A 34 -1.29 -16.23 12.97
N PRO A 35 -0.37 -16.32 13.97
CA PRO A 35 1.06 -16.48 13.71
C PRO A 35 1.45 -17.81 13.11
N GLU A 36 0.65 -18.83 13.31
CA GLU A 36 0.85 -20.18 12.78
C GLU A 36 0.42 -20.33 11.32
N GLY A 37 -0.56 -19.51 10.89
CA GLY A 37 -1.13 -19.55 9.56
C GLY A 37 -0.25 -18.89 8.51
N SER A 38 0.05 -19.57 7.42
CA SER A 38 0.84 -19.04 6.31
C SER A 38 -0.05 -18.56 5.16
N ALA A 39 -0.17 -17.26 4.97
CA ALA A 39 -0.89 -16.70 3.83
C ALA A 39 -0.29 -17.15 2.49
N TRP A 40 1.04 -17.21 2.40
CA TRP A 40 1.75 -17.70 1.22
C TRP A 40 1.35 -19.14 0.86
N ALA A 41 1.52 -20.06 1.78
CA ALA A 41 1.23 -21.45 1.52
C ALA A 41 -0.24 -21.65 1.15
N TYR A 42 -1.15 -21.07 1.94
CA TYR A 42 -2.60 -21.25 1.74
C TYR A 42 -3.09 -20.63 0.44
N GLY A 43 -2.59 -19.45 0.06
CA GLY A 43 -2.91 -18.83 -1.21
C GLY A 43 -2.54 -19.71 -2.41
N TYR A 44 -1.28 -20.14 -2.49
CA TYR A 44 -0.79 -20.95 -3.61
C TYR A 44 -1.39 -22.36 -3.64
N GLN A 45 -1.51 -23.01 -2.48
CA GLN A 45 -2.13 -24.34 -2.38
C GLN A 45 -3.57 -24.30 -2.87
N ASN A 46 -4.34 -23.30 -2.43
CA ASN A 46 -5.73 -23.19 -2.84
C ASN A 46 -5.90 -22.82 -4.33
N ILE A 47 -4.99 -22.01 -4.90
CA ILE A 47 -4.98 -21.77 -6.37
C ILE A 47 -4.85 -23.10 -7.12
N LEU A 48 -3.92 -23.96 -6.70
CA LEU A 48 -3.74 -25.28 -7.35
C LEU A 48 -4.98 -26.16 -7.23
N LEU A 49 -5.56 -26.26 -6.02
CA LEU A 49 -6.76 -27.07 -5.79
C LEU A 49 -7.95 -26.57 -6.60
N CYS A 50 -8.17 -25.25 -6.64
CA CYS A 50 -9.25 -24.65 -7.41
C CYS A 50 -9.09 -24.90 -8.91
N GLU A 51 -7.91 -24.64 -9.47
CA GLU A 51 -7.66 -24.88 -10.91
C GLU A 51 -7.77 -26.37 -11.26
N TYR A 52 -7.30 -27.24 -10.37
CA TYR A 52 -7.47 -28.70 -10.53
C TYR A 52 -8.96 -29.08 -10.55
N TYR A 53 -9.76 -28.60 -9.59
CA TYR A 53 -11.19 -28.86 -9.55
C TYR A 53 -11.92 -28.30 -10.79
N LEU A 54 -11.63 -27.05 -11.16
CA LEU A 54 -12.26 -26.40 -12.31
C LEU A 54 -11.94 -27.15 -13.63
N ARG A 55 -10.78 -27.79 -13.69
CA ARG A 55 -10.34 -28.58 -14.84
C ARG A 55 -10.90 -30.00 -14.87
N THR A 56 -10.96 -30.67 -13.71
CA THR A 56 -11.24 -32.12 -13.62
C THR A 56 -12.61 -32.46 -13.08
N LYS A 57 -13.23 -31.54 -12.34
CA LYS A 57 -14.46 -31.75 -11.56
C LYS A 57 -14.32 -32.87 -10.52
N ASP A 58 -13.11 -33.06 -9.98
CA ASP A 58 -12.84 -34.03 -8.93
C ASP A 58 -13.23 -33.47 -7.56
N ASP A 59 -14.40 -33.89 -7.06
CA ASP A 59 -15.01 -33.40 -5.82
C ASP A 59 -14.15 -33.71 -4.55
N TYR A 60 -13.15 -34.57 -4.65
CA TYR A 60 -12.27 -34.89 -3.53
C TYR A 60 -11.65 -33.64 -2.88
N VAL A 61 -11.30 -32.63 -3.69
CA VAL A 61 -10.63 -31.42 -3.20
C VAL A 61 -11.60 -30.32 -2.71
N LEU A 62 -12.89 -30.44 -2.97
CA LEU A 62 -13.87 -29.39 -2.59
C LEU A 62 -13.89 -29.07 -1.09
N PRO A 63 -13.85 -30.06 -0.16
CA PRO A 63 -13.81 -29.75 1.27
C PRO A 63 -12.55 -28.96 1.66
N ALA A 64 -11.39 -29.28 1.06
CA ALA A 64 -10.16 -28.52 1.28
C ALA A 64 -10.27 -27.09 0.72
N ILE A 65 -10.75 -26.93 -0.51
CA ILE A 65 -10.97 -25.61 -1.14
C ILE A 65 -11.85 -24.72 -0.24
N ASN A 66 -12.95 -25.27 0.27
CA ASN A 66 -13.84 -24.54 1.18
C ASN A 66 -13.12 -24.10 2.46
N LYS A 67 -12.36 -24.99 3.08
CA LYS A 67 -11.59 -24.68 4.29
C LYS A 67 -10.56 -23.58 4.04
N TYR A 68 -9.77 -23.70 2.96
CA TYR A 68 -8.80 -22.66 2.57
C TYR A 68 -9.47 -21.30 2.34
N ALA A 69 -10.54 -21.29 1.55
CA ALA A 69 -11.24 -20.04 1.23
C ALA A 69 -11.78 -19.33 2.47
N VAL A 70 -12.46 -20.07 3.36
CA VAL A 70 -13.02 -19.52 4.59
C VAL A 70 -11.91 -19.08 5.57
N THR A 71 -10.84 -19.88 5.70
CA THR A 71 -9.71 -19.54 6.58
C THR A 71 -9.00 -18.29 6.10
N LEU A 72 -8.69 -18.19 4.79
CA LEU A 72 -8.10 -16.99 4.21
C LEU A 72 -9.02 -15.77 4.39
N ALA A 73 -10.33 -15.92 4.11
CA ALA A 73 -11.28 -14.83 4.27
C ALA A 73 -11.31 -14.30 5.71
N LYS A 74 -11.29 -15.18 6.71
CA LYS A 74 -11.25 -14.81 8.14
C LYS A 74 -9.90 -14.24 8.58
N GLY A 75 -8.81 -14.69 7.97
CA GLY A 75 -7.44 -14.32 8.33
C GLY A 75 -6.92 -13.02 7.70
N ARG A 76 -7.77 -12.28 6.95
CA ARG A 76 -7.40 -10.97 6.40
C ARG A 76 -7.38 -9.89 7.47
N ASP A 77 -6.62 -8.83 7.24
CA ASP A 77 -6.63 -7.64 8.10
C ASP A 77 -7.81 -6.69 7.81
N ALA A 78 -7.81 -5.56 8.49
CA ALA A 78 -8.84 -4.54 8.33
C ALA A 78 -8.89 -3.88 6.94
N ALA A 79 -7.78 -3.87 6.21
CA ALA A 79 -7.76 -3.42 4.83
C ALA A 79 -8.25 -4.51 3.85
N GLY A 80 -8.53 -5.72 4.34
CA GLY A 80 -8.96 -6.87 3.56
C GLY A 80 -7.82 -7.67 2.94
N LEU A 81 -6.61 -7.58 3.51
CA LEU A 81 -5.36 -8.08 2.93
C LEU A 81 -4.60 -9.01 3.88
N TRP A 82 -3.49 -9.55 3.40
CA TRP A 82 -2.64 -10.49 4.12
C TRP A 82 -1.17 -10.06 4.12
N GLY A 83 -0.42 -10.55 5.11
CA GLY A 83 1.03 -10.48 5.17
C GLY A 83 1.68 -11.85 4.97
N HIS A 84 2.82 -12.09 5.63
CA HIS A 84 3.39 -13.44 5.72
C HIS A 84 2.46 -14.38 6.49
N ARG A 85 1.85 -13.85 7.53
CA ARG A 85 0.93 -14.54 8.44
C ARG A 85 -0.46 -13.91 8.35
N MET A 86 -1.41 -14.53 9.00
CA MET A 86 -2.80 -14.09 8.99
C MET A 86 -3.17 -13.40 10.29
N ALA A 87 -4.23 -12.61 10.25
CA ALA A 87 -4.89 -12.10 11.45
C ALA A 87 -5.59 -13.25 12.20
N ASN A 88 -5.79 -13.07 13.52
CA ASN A 88 -6.58 -13.98 14.33
C ASN A 88 -7.76 -13.22 14.94
N PRO A 89 -8.98 -13.41 14.42
CA PRO A 89 -10.18 -12.78 14.95
C PRO A 89 -10.46 -13.12 16.42
N GLU A 90 -10.15 -14.35 16.86
CA GLU A 90 -10.37 -14.77 18.24
C GLU A 90 -9.49 -14.00 19.22
N ALA A 91 -8.22 -13.81 18.88
CA ALA A 91 -7.30 -12.98 19.65
C ALA A 91 -7.69 -11.49 19.62
N ASN A 92 -8.50 -11.06 18.64
CA ASN A 92 -9.02 -9.70 18.50
C ASN A 92 -10.48 -9.57 18.92
N ARG A 93 -10.91 -10.29 19.94
CA ARG A 93 -12.28 -10.21 20.51
C ARG A 93 -13.38 -10.52 19.50
N GLY A 94 -13.11 -11.41 18.55
CA GLY A 94 -14.04 -11.77 17.49
C GLY A 94 -14.18 -10.73 16.38
N GLN A 95 -13.48 -9.60 16.45
CA GLN A 95 -13.44 -8.65 15.34
C GLN A 95 -12.51 -9.19 14.25
N LEU A 96 -13.03 -9.28 13.05
CA LEU A 96 -12.20 -9.43 11.86
C LEU A 96 -11.20 -8.30 11.90
N HIS A 97 -9.93 -8.58 11.66
CA HIS A 97 -8.93 -7.52 11.60
C HIS A 97 -8.15 -7.28 12.87
N GLY A 98 -7.69 -8.31 13.42
CA GLY A 98 -6.57 -8.22 14.32
C GLY A 98 -5.32 -7.81 13.57
N ARG A 99 -4.32 -7.63 14.31
CA ARG A 99 -2.96 -7.44 13.88
C ARG A 99 -2.51 -8.63 13.02
N LEU A 100 -1.87 -8.34 11.89
CA LEU A 100 -1.10 -9.33 11.16
C LEU A 100 0.20 -9.63 11.92
N TYR A 101 0.45 -10.91 12.11
CA TYR A 101 1.71 -11.36 12.69
C TYR A 101 2.83 -11.31 11.64
N GLY A 102 4.03 -10.95 12.10
CA GLY A 102 5.20 -10.82 11.24
C GLY A 102 5.34 -9.42 10.67
N TYR A 103 5.35 -9.30 9.35
CA TYR A 103 5.84 -8.09 8.69
C TYR A 103 4.80 -6.99 8.49
N ALA A 104 3.56 -7.26 8.33
CA ALA A 104 2.43 -6.44 7.93
C ALA A 104 1.86 -6.88 6.56
N VAL A 105 0.94 -6.08 6.00
CA VAL A 105 0.39 -6.34 4.66
C VAL A 105 1.48 -6.30 3.61
N MET A 106 1.47 -7.31 2.74
CA MET A 106 2.33 -7.40 1.57
C MET A 106 1.51 -7.79 0.34
N ASN A 107 1.55 -6.98 -0.71
CA ASN A 107 0.77 -7.27 -1.91
C ASN A 107 1.25 -8.51 -2.66
N SER A 108 2.53 -8.89 -2.53
CA SER A 108 3.06 -10.11 -3.11
C SER A 108 2.47 -11.40 -2.51
N SER A 109 2.08 -11.41 -1.23
CA SER A 109 1.36 -12.52 -0.59
C SER A 109 -0.16 -12.36 -0.68
N SER A 110 -0.65 -11.13 -0.64
CA SER A 110 -2.08 -10.84 -0.66
C SER A 110 -2.72 -11.17 -2.00
N LEU A 111 -2.04 -10.91 -3.13
CA LEU A 111 -2.58 -11.21 -4.46
C LEU A 111 -2.83 -12.71 -4.70
N PRO A 112 -1.91 -13.65 -4.39
CA PRO A 112 -2.21 -15.08 -4.46
C PRO A 112 -3.39 -15.48 -3.57
N CYS A 113 -3.51 -14.92 -2.35
CA CYS A 113 -4.67 -15.16 -1.50
C CYS A 113 -5.95 -14.67 -2.18
N TYR A 114 -5.96 -13.46 -2.72
CA TYR A 114 -7.12 -12.89 -3.39
C TYR A 114 -7.51 -13.67 -4.66
N ILE A 115 -6.53 -14.05 -5.51
CA ILE A 115 -6.75 -14.92 -6.67
C ILE A 115 -7.39 -16.24 -6.22
N SER A 116 -6.90 -16.84 -5.14
CA SER A 116 -7.43 -18.11 -4.63
C SER A 116 -8.88 -18.00 -4.16
N LEU A 117 -9.27 -16.87 -3.55
CA LEU A 117 -10.66 -16.62 -3.14
C LEU A 117 -11.60 -16.50 -4.35
N LEU A 118 -11.18 -15.77 -5.38
CA LEU A 118 -11.93 -15.63 -6.64
C LEU A 118 -12.11 -16.99 -7.34
N LEU A 119 -11.06 -17.81 -7.37
CA LEU A 119 -11.14 -19.17 -7.92
C LEU A 119 -12.03 -20.06 -7.07
N ALA A 120 -11.99 -19.99 -5.74
CA ALA A 120 -12.85 -20.74 -4.85
C ALA A 120 -14.34 -20.37 -5.07
N GLN A 121 -14.65 -19.09 -5.29
CA GLN A 121 -15.99 -18.67 -5.68
C GLN A 121 -16.42 -19.32 -7.01
N LYS A 122 -15.53 -19.41 -8.00
CA LYS A 122 -15.79 -20.14 -9.26
C LYS A 122 -15.97 -21.65 -9.05
N CYS A 123 -15.36 -22.23 -8.03
CA CYS A 123 -15.57 -23.62 -7.63
C CYS A 123 -16.93 -23.86 -6.94
N GLY A 124 -17.69 -22.79 -6.65
CA GLY A 124 -19.01 -22.87 -6.02
C GLY A 124 -19.01 -22.71 -4.51
N VAL A 125 -17.88 -22.32 -3.89
CA VAL A 125 -17.85 -22.01 -2.46
C VAL A 125 -18.73 -20.78 -2.17
N LYS A 126 -19.65 -20.95 -1.22
CA LYS A 126 -20.59 -19.89 -0.79
C LYS A 126 -20.41 -19.66 0.71
N ASP A 127 -19.85 -18.51 1.05
CA ASP A 127 -19.64 -18.10 2.43
C ASP A 127 -19.71 -16.56 2.51
N PRO A 128 -20.37 -15.97 3.50
CA PRO A 128 -20.48 -14.52 3.65
C PRO A 128 -19.11 -13.83 3.78
N GLU A 129 -18.16 -14.43 4.52
CA GLU A 129 -16.81 -13.91 4.70
C GLU A 129 -16.02 -13.93 3.40
N LEU A 130 -16.18 -14.98 2.59
CA LEU A 130 -15.58 -15.06 1.26
C LEU A 130 -16.08 -13.92 0.38
N SER A 131 -17.38 -13.68 0.34
CA SER A 131 -17.98 -12.61 -0.45
C SER A 131 -17.49 -11.23 -0.01
N ALA A 132 -17.42 -11.00 1.30
CA ALA A 132 -16.89 -9.76 1.87
C ALA A 132 -15.40 -9.56 1.55
N ALA A 133 -14.58 -10.61 1.64
CA ALA A 133 -13.16 -10.56 1.30
C ALA A 133 -12.93 -10.25 -0.18
N ILE A 134 -13.73 -10.83 -1.07
CA ILE A 134 -13.66 -10.57 -2.52
C ILE A 134 -14.01 -9.10 -2.81
N GLU A 135 -15.06 -8.54 -2.22
CA GLU A 135 -15.43 -7.13 -2.46
C GLU A 135 -14.39 -6.14 -1.90
N GLN A 136 -13.81 -6.43 -0.74
CA GLN A 136 -12.69 -5.64 -0.20
C GLN A 136 -11.47 -5.67 -1.11
N GLY A 137 -11.07 -6.85 -1.59
CA GLY A 137 -9.97 -7.02 -2.53
C GLY A 137 -10.23 -6.29 -3.85
N ARG A 138 -11.44 -6.39 -4.40
CA ARG A 138 -11.87 -5.64 -5.60
C ARG A 138 -11.69 -4.13 -5.39
N THR A 139 -12.17 -3.60 -4.28
CA THR A 139 -12.06 -2.18 -3.94
C THR A 139 -10.60 -1.76 -3.80
N PHE A 140 -9.79 -2.56 -3.10
CA PHE A 140 -8.38 -2.25 -2.86
C PHE A 140 -7.57 -2.27 -4.15
N TYR A 141 -7.57 -3.39 -4.89
CA TYR A 141 -6.75 -3.52 -6.11
C TYR A 141 -7.27 -2.65 -7.26
N GLY A 142 -8.59 -2.46 -7.36
CA GLY A 142 -9.19 -1.54 -8.32
C GLY A 142 -8.77 -0.08 -8.10
N SER A 143 -8.47 0.32 -6.85
CA SER A 143 -8.05 1.69 -6.54
C SER A 143 -6.72 2.09 -7.18
N PHE A 144 -5.90 1.14 -7.62
CA PHE A 144 -4.61 1.39 -8.29
C PHE A 144 -4.71 1.53 -9.81
N VAL A 145 -5.86 1.22 -10.40
CA VAL A 145 -6.05 1.30 -11.85
C VAL A 145 -5.83 2.73 -12.35
N GLY A 146 -4.96 2.88 -13.35
CA GLY A 146 -4.59 4.19 -13.91
C GLY A 146 -3.64 5.04 -13.05
N LYS A 147 -3.23 4.56 -11.87
CA LYS A 147 -2.38 5.32 -10.94
C LYS A 147 -0.93 4.87 -10.90
N GLY A 148 -0.64 3.61 -11.18
CA GLY A 148 0.71 3.06 -11.15
C GLY A 148 0.72 1.57 -10.82
N THR A 149 1.91 0.99 -10.58
CA THR A 149 2.02 -0.38 -10.10
C THR A 149 1.72 -0.49 -8.61
N LEU A 150 1.35 -1.69 -8.19
CA LEU A 150 1.08 -2.00 -6.79
C LEU A 150 2.35 -1.81 -5.95
N PRO A 151 2.24 -1.11 -4.80
CA PRO A 151 3.35 -0.96 -3.87
C PRO A 151 3.60 -2.28 -3.11
N TYR A 152 4.68 -2.31 -2.33
CA TYR A 152 5.00 -3.46 -1.49
C TYR A 152 3.89 -3.78 -0.46
N GLY A 153 3.34 -2.76 0.18
CA GLY A 153 2.25 -2.85 1.17
C GLY A 153 1.11 -1.89 0.86
N VAL A 154 0.47 -1.34 1.90
CA VAL A 154 -0.63 -0.36 1.79
C VAL A 154 -0.09 1.07 1.63
N HIS A 155 0.72 1.29 0.63
CA HIS A 155 1.34 2.57 0.31
C HIS A 155 0.73 3.18 -0.94
N ASP A 156 1.20 4.36 -1.31
CA ASP A 156 0.82 5.02 -2.56
C ASP A 156 1.24 4.18 -3.78
N PRO A 157 0.52 4.32 -4.91
CA PRO A 157 0.89 3.67 -6.16
C PRO A 157 2.33 3.99 -6.54
N ASN A 158 3.06 3.00 -7.04
CA ASN A 158 4.42 3.21 -7.52
C ASN A 158 4.40 3.54 -9.03
N THR A 159 4.91 4.71 -9.37
CA THR A 159 5.02 5.17 -10.76
C THR A 159 6.44 5.08 -11.33
N LYS A 160 7.40 4.56 -10.55
CA LYS A 160 8.81 4.42 -11.00
C LYS A 160 9.06 3.17 -11.84
N ALA A 161 8.16 2.20 -11.80
CA ALA A 161 8.29 0.93 -12.49
C ALA A 161 6.96 0.48 -13.09
N PHE A 162 6.99 -0.41 -14.08
CA PHE A 162 5.80 -1.05 -14.63
C PHE A 162 5.38 -2.28 -13.82
N ASN A 163 6.30 -2.87 -13.06
CA ASN A 163 6.05 -4.05 -12.24
C ASN A 163 6.91 -4.03 -10.98
N ASN A 164 6.51 -4.82 -10.00
CA ASN A 164 7.29 -5.11 -8.81
C ASN A 164 6.92 -6.53 -8.34
N ASN A 165 7.88 -7.45 -8.30
CA ASN A 165 7.68 -8.84 -7.87
C ASN A 165 6.48 -9.52 -8.56
N GLY A 166 6.27 -9.33 -9.86
CA GLY A 166 5.16 -9.92 -10.60
C GLY A 166 3.77 -9.40 -10.23
N MET A 167 3.67 -8.39 -9.38
CA MET A 167 2.40 -7.91 -8.85
C MET A 167 1.46 -7.34 -9.92
N SER A 168 1.98 -6.71 -10.99
CA SER A 168 1.13 -6.28 -12.12
C SER A 168 0.51 -7.48 -12.84
N GLY A 169 1.28 -8.57 -13.03
CA GLY A 169 0.74 -9.81 -13.61
C GLY A 169 -0.34 -10.44 -12.74
N MET A 170 -0.08 -10.56 -11.44
CA MET A 170 -1.07 -11.07 -10.48
C MET A 170 -2.32 -10.20 -10.41
N ALA A 171 -2.18 -8.87 -10.44
CA ALA A 171 -3.31 -7.94 -10.42
C ALA A 171 -4.15 -8.04 -11.69
N ALA A 172 -3.52 -8.19 -12.87
CA ALA A 172 -4.23 -8.42 -14.12
C ALA A 172 -5.10 -9.68 -14.04
N ILE A 173 -4.56 -10.78 -13.49
CA ILE A 173 -5.28 -12.04 -13.30
C ILE A 173 -6.41 -11.87 -12.28
N ALA A 174 -6.13 -11.28 -11.13
CA ALA A 174 -7.12 -11.07 -10.08
C ALA A 174 -8.30 -10.23 -10.58
N LEU A 175 -8.05 -9.12 -11.26
CA LEU A 175 -9.10 -8.24 -11.78
C LEU A 175 -9.84 -8.87 -12.97
N SER A 176 -9.17 -9.70 -13.78
CA SER A 176 -9.85 -10.52 -14.80
C SER A 176 -10.85 -11.50 -14.16
N LEU A 177 -10.42 -12.21 -13.09
CA LEU A 177 -11.29 -13.12 -12.33
C LEU A 177 -12.43 -12.39 -11.62
N ALA A 178 -12.21 -11.16 -11.20
CA ALA A 178 -13.19 -10.28 -10.59
C ALA A 178 -14.11 -9.56 -11.62
N GLU A 179 -13.95 -9.86 -12.91
CA GLU A 179 -14.71 -9.27 -14.03
C GLU A 179 -14.51 -7.74 -14.17
N ASP A 180 -13.42 -7.21 -13.64
CA ASP A 180 -12.98 -5.82 -13.88
C ASP A 180 -12.12 -5.74 -15.13
N LYS A 181 -12.79 -5.46 -16.26
CA LYS A 181 -12.14 -5.36 -17.58
C LYS A 181 -11.11 -4.24 -17.65
N GLN A 182 -11.42 -3.09 -17.07
CA GLN A 182 -10.54 -1.93 -17.10
C GLN A 182 -9.27 -2.19 -16.29
N GLY A 183 -9.41 -2.74 -15.11
CA GLY A 183 -8.29 -3.10 -14.26
C GLY A 183 -7.43 -4.20 -14.89
N SER A 184 -8.05 -5.25 -15.42
CA SER A 184 -7.34 -6.33 -16.13
C SER A 184 -6.55 -5.79 -17.33
N ALA A 185 -7.16 -4.95 -18.17
CA ALA A 185 -6.50 -4.34 -19.32
C ALA A 185 -5.31 -3.46 -18.90
N PHE A 186 -5.50 -2.62 -17.86
CA PHE A 186 -4.45 -1.74 -17.37
C PHE A 186 -3.23 -2.54 -16.89
N PHE A 187 -3.43 -3.50 -15.99
CA PHE A 187 -2.33 -4.26 -15.42
C PHE A 187 -1.71 -5.27 -16.40
N SER A 188 -2.46 -5.77 -17.38
CA SER A 188 -1.90 -6.58 -18.47
C SER A 188 -0.93 -5.77 -19.34
N LYS A 189 -1.26 -4.52 -19.67
CA LYS A 189 -0.35 -3.59 -20.36
C LYS A 189 0.87 -3.26 -19.50
N MET A 190 0.68 -3.00 -18.19
CA MET A 190 1.79 -2.79 -17.25
C MET A 190 2.74 -4.00 -17.23
N SER A 191 2.18 -5.20 -17.21
CA SER A 191 2.92 -6.45 -17.25
C SER A 191 3.71 -6.60 -18.55
N LEU A 192 3.07 -6.33 -19.71
CA LEU A 192 3.72 -6.36 -21.02
C LEU A 192 4.85 -5.32 -21.15
N ALA A 193 4.70 -4.15 -20.54
CA ALA A 193 5.70 -3.08 -20.55
C ALA A 193 6.89 -3.34 -19.61
N SER A 194 6.94 -4.45 -18.86
CA SER A 194 7.95 -4.72 -17.83
C SER A 194 8.97 -5.80 -18.21
N THR A 195 9.16 -6.07 -19.50
CA THR A 195 10.05 -7.13 -19.99
C THR A 195 11.51 -6.95 -19.59
N ASN A 196 11.95 -5.71 -19.34
CA ASN A 196 13.29 -5.38 -18.82
C ASN A 196 13.44 -5.56 -17.30
N MET A 197 12.39 -5.92 -16.59
CA MET A 197 12.39 -6.06 -15.12
C MET A 197 12.40 -7.53 -14.68
N MET A 198 12.61 -8.46 -15.59
CA MET A 198 12.51 -9.89 -15.31
C MET A 198 13.56 -10.38 -14.30
N GLU A 199 14.68 -9.66 -14.16
CA GLU A 199 15.76 -9.97 -13.22
C GLU A 199 15.80 -9.06 -11.99
N THR A 200 14.73 -8.30 -11.74
CA THR A 200 14.64 -7.39 -10.60
C THR A 200 13.57 -7.85 -9.62
N GLY A 201 13.74 -7.55 -8.35
CA GLY A 201 12.73 -7.85 -7.34
C GLY A 201 13.33 -8.08 -5.96
N HIS A 202 12.50 -7.94 -4.93
CA HIS A 202 12.95 -8.00 -3.55
C HIS A 202 13.42 -9.39 -3.12
N THR A 203 12.82 -10.46 -3.56
CA THR A 203 13.20 -11.85 -3.26
C THR A 203 13.81 -12.52 -4.48
N GLY A 204 14.73 -11.79 -5.16
CA GLY A 204 15.14 -12.13 -6.48
C GLY A 204 14.00 -11.92 -7.49
N HIS A 205 14.20 -12.34 -8.69
CA HIS A 205 13.26 -12.11 -9.80
C HIS A 205 12.21 -13.23 -9.98
N PHE A 206 12.15 -14.23 -9.09
CA PHE A 206 11.29 -15.42 -9.21
C PHE A 206 9.83 -15.06 -9.48
N PHE A 207 9.26 -14.10 -8.74
CA PHE A 207 7.86 -13.72 -8.92
C PHE A 207 7.61 -12.98 -10.24
N ASN A 208 8.57 -12.18 -10.71
CA ASN A 208 8.48 -11.58 -12.04
C ASN A 208 8.44 -12.68 -13.11
N GLN A 209 9.33 -13.65 -13.03
CA GLN A 209 9.39 -14.77 -13.95
C GLN A 209 8.09 -15.60 -13.92
N LEU A 210 7.54 -15.87 -12.73
CA LEU A 210 6.32 -16.65 -12.58
C LEU A 210 5.09 -15.95 -13.15
N TRP A 211 4.88 -14.67 -12.81
CA TRP A 211 3.58 -14.01 -12.99
C TRP A 211 3.49 -13.03 -14.16
N THR A 212 4.62 -12.43 -14.59
CA THR A 212 4.58 -11.36 -15.57
C THR A 212 4.06 -11.84 -16.93
N GLY A 213 4.53 -13.00 -17.40
CA GLY A 213 4.08 -13.58 -18.68
C GLY A 213 2.60 -13.99 -18.65
N LEU A 214 2.11 -14.48 -17.51
CA LEU A 214 0.69 -14.80 -17.32
C LEU A 214 -0.18 -13.56 -17.43
N GLY A 215 0.22 -12.47 -16.75
CA GLY A 215 -0.51 -11.20 -16.80
C GLY A 215 -0.49 -10.55 -18.18
N ALA A 216 0.67 -10.52 -18.84
CA ALA A 216 0.78 -10.00 -20.21
C ALA A 216 -0.09 -10.79 -21.20
N GLY A 217 -0.18 -12.12 -21.00
CA GLY A 217 -0.98 -13.02 -21.84
C GLY A 217 -2.48 -12.72 -21.84
N LEU A 218 -3.02 -12.10 -20.77
CA LEU A 218 -4.43 -11.69 -20.72
C LEU A 218 -4.78 -10.62 -21.76
N ALA A 219 -3.80 -9.83 -22.23
CA ALA A 219 -3.99 -8.88 -23.33
C ALA A 219 -4.01 -9.55 -24.73
N GLY A 220 -4.06 -10.86 -24.79
CA GLY A 220 -4.29 -11.64 -25.99
C GLY A 220 -3.04 -12.16 -26.71
N PRO A 221 -3.24 -12.88 -27.84
CA PRO A 221 -2.14 -13.57 -28.54
C PRO A 221 -1.01 -12.65 -29.01
N SER A 222 -1.34 -11.44 -29.47
CA SER A 222 -0.33 -10.46 -29.91
C SER A 222 0.55 -9.99 -28.74
N ALA A 223 -0.05 -9.75 -27.58
CA ALA A 223 0.68 -9.37 -26.36
C ALA A 223 1.56 -10.53 -25.87
N THR A 224 1.04 -11.77 -25.87
CA THR A 224 1.79 -12.98 -25.55
C THR A 224 3.02 -13.10 -26.47
N THR A 225 2.84 -12.95 -27.78
CA THR A 225 3.94 -13.03 -28.76
C THR A 225 4.98 -11.93 -28.52
N ALA A 226 4.55 -10.69 -28.30
CA ALA A 226 5.47 -9.58 -28.03
C ALA A 226 6.25 -9.82 -26.73
N PHE A 227 5.58 -10.23 -25.65
CA PHE A 227 6.22 -10.52 -24.38
C PHE A 227 7.32 -11.59 -24.49
N PHE A 228 6.97 -12.75 -25.05
CA PHE A 228 7.93 -13.86 -25.16
C PHE A 228 9.06 -13.59 -26.17
N LYS A 229 8.84 -12.76 -27.18
CA LYS A 229 9.91 -12.29 -28.06
C LYS A 229 10.96 -11.48 -27.27
N GLU A 230 10.51 -10.54 -26.44
CA GLU A 230 11.40 -9.69 -25.64
C GLU A 230 12.07 -10.45 -24.46
N THR A 231 11.46 -11.54 -23.98
CA THR A 231 11.99 -12.33 -22.84
C THR A 231 12.60 -13.67 -23.25
N ALA A 232 12.73 -13.95 -24.56
CA ALA A 232 13.28 -15.21 -25.08
C ALA A 232 14.69 -15.52 -24.54
N TRP A 233 15.51 -14.48 -24.37
CA TRP A 233 16.86 -14.58 -23.80
C TRP A 233 16.85 -15.19 -22.39
N LEU A 234 15.92 -14.77 -21.53
CA LEU A 234 15.80 -15.27 -20.16
C LEU A 234 15.51 -16.77 -20.12
N HIS A 235 14.52 -17.21 -20.91
CA HIS A 235 14.20 -18.63 -21.00
C HIS A 235 15.36 -19.45 -21.58
N THR A 236 16.13 -18.91 -22.51
CA THR A 236 17.28 -19.56 -23.11
C THR A 236 18.43 -19.70 -22.13
N LEU A 237 18.75 -18.64 -21.39
CA LEU A 237 19.86 -18.62 -20.43
C LEU A 237 19.60 -19.51 -19.22
N ASN A 238 18.35 -19.60 -18.76
CA ASN A 238 18.00 -20.41 -17.60
C ASN A 238 17.85 -21.91 -17.91
N ARG A 239 17.86 -22.30 -19.20
CA ARG A 239 17.73 -23.69 -19.63
C ARG A 239 19.04 -24.44 -19.46
N LYS A 240 18.97 -25.61 -18.80
CA LYS A 240 20.09 -26.54 -18.63
C LYS A 240 20.19 -27.52 -19.79
N TRP A 241 21.34 -28.18 -19.88
CA TRP A 241 21.64 -29.21 -20.87
C TRP A 241 20.68 -30.42 -20.80
N ASP A 242 20.15 -30.74 -19.61
CA ASP A 242 19.19 -31.84 -19.37
C ASP A 242 17.74 -31.44 -19.68
N GLY A 243 17.50 -30.21 -20.16
CA GLY A 243 16.18 -29.67 -20.45
C GLY A 243 15.46 -29.06 -19.25
N GLY A 244 16.03 -29.14 -18.05
CA GLY A 244 15.55 -28.44 -16.86
C GLY A 244 15.85 -26.95 -16.90
N PHE A 245 15.35 -26.23 -15.89
CA PHE A 245 15.59 -24.81 -15.71
C PHE A 245 16.10 -24.54 -14.31
N THR A 246 17.07 -23.67 -14.17
CA THR A 246 17.58 -23.23 -12.88
C THR A 246 17.31 -21.75 -12.72
N TYR A 247 16.75 -21.40 -11.58
CA TYR A 247 16.66 -20.03 -11.16
C TYR A 247 18.01 -19.52 -10.70
N ASP A 248 18.48 -18.45 -11.31
CA ASP A 248 19.61 -17.66 -10.84
C ASP A 248 19.06 -16.39 -10.19
N SER A 249 19.25 -16.25 -8.88
CA SER A 249 18.60 -15.22 -8.08
C SER A 249 19.20 -13.81 -8.24
N GLY A 250 20.20 -13.63 -9.06
CA GLY A 250 20.85 -12.33 -9.22
C GLY A 250 21.40 -11.79 -7.91
N GLU A 251 20.84 -10.68 -7.41
CA GLU A 251 21.28 -10.03 -6.17
C GLU A 251 20.87 -10.76 -4.89
N ASP A 252 19.80 -11.56 -4.93
CA ASP A 252 19.28 -12.32 -3.76
C ASP A 252 19.58 -13.81 -3.92
N TYR A 253 20.71 -14.24 -3.38
CA TYR A 253 21.17 -15.64 -3.43
C TYR A 253 20.30 -16.65 -2.68
N SER A 254 19.27 -16.20 -1.95
CA SER A 254 18.42 -17.06 -1.12
C SER A 254 17.70 -18.17 -1.91
N TYR A 255 17.47 -17.93 -3.21
CA TYR A 255 16.76 -18.84 -4.11
C TYR A 255 17.65 -19.42 -5.22
N SER A 256 18.93 -19.10 -5.24
CA SER A 256 19.86 -19.56 -6.27
C SER A 256 19.95 -21.08 -6.32
N GLY A 257 19.93 -21.64 -7.52
CA GLY A 257 19.92 -23.09 -7.73
C GLY A 257 18.56 -23.76 -7.59
N PHE A 258 17.49 -23.03 -7.30
CA PHE A 258 16.13 -23.54 -7.25
C PHE A 258 15.70 -24.10 -8.63
N ASN A 259 15.03 -25.25 -8.63
CA ASN A 259 14.48 -25.81 -9.86
C ASN A 259 13.22 -25.03 -10.28
N ASP A 260 13.33 -24.26 -11.34
CA ASP A 260 12.27 -23.38 -11.84
C ASP A 260 11.53 -23.92 -13.07
N ALA A 261 11.72 -25.16 -13.42
CA ALA A 261 11.05 -25.77 -14.56
C ALA A 261 9.51 -25.61 -14.54
N ALA A 262 8.93 -25.59 -13.34
CA ALA A 262 7.47 -25.45 -13.19
C ALA A 262 6.96 -24.07 -13.61
N SER A 263 7.65 -22.97 -13.30
CA SER A 263 7.26 -21.62 -13.70
C SER A 263 7.48 -21.41 -15.19
N HIS A 264 8.58 -21.91 -15.75
CA HIS A 264 8.82 -21.90 -17.20
C HIS A 264 7.74 -22.68 -17.94
N LEU A 265 7.41 -23.90 -17.50
CA LEU A 265 6.35 -24.71 -18.13
C LEU A 265 5.00 -23.99 -18.09
N LEU A 266 4.66 -23.36 -16.96
CA LEU A 266 3.41 -22.60 -16.85
C LEU A 266 3.37 -21.44 -17.84
N ASN A 267 4.47 -20.69 -17.99
CA ASN A 267 4.58 -19.60 -18.96
C ASN A 267 4.50 -20.12 -20.42
N TYR A 268 5.19 -21.20 -20.78
CA TYR A 268 5.07 -21.81 -22.10
C TYR A 268 3.65 -22.28 -22.43
N CYS A 269 2.84 -22.55 -21.40
CA CYS A 269 1.44 -22.94 -21.55
C CYS A 269 0.46 -21.75 -21.61
N VAL A 270 0.92 -20.49 -21.53
CA VAL A 270 0.04 -19.32 -21.68
C VAL A 270 -0.81 -19.39 -22.94
N PRO A 271 -0.28 -19.69 -24.14
CA PRO A 271 -1.10 -19.77 -25.35
C PRO A 271 -2.15 -20.88 -25.35
N ARG A 272 -2.08 -21.82 -24.41
CA ARG A 272 -3.02 -22.96 -24.33
C ARG A 272 -4.31 -22.60 -23.58
N HIS A 273 -4.34 -21.54 -22.79
CA HIS A 273 -5.50 -21.05 -22.03
C HIS A 273 -6.28 -22.15 -21.28
N GLN A 274 -5.57 -23.09 -20.67
CA GLN A 274 -6.20 -24.23 -19.98
C GLN A 274 -6.66 -23.90 -18.56
N LEU A 275 -6.04 -22.90 -17.94
CA LEU A 275 -6.29 -22.46 -16.58
C LEU A 275 -6.80 -21.02 -16.57
N TYR A 276 -7.56 -20.65 -15.55
CA TYR A 276 -8.02 -19.29 -15.39
C TYR A 276 -6.86 -18.33 -15.16
N ILE A 277 -5.83 -18.74 -14.41
CA ILE A 277 -4.64 -17.88 -14.21
C ILE A 277 -3.80 -17.70 -15.49
N ASN A 278 -3.98 -18.51 -16.52
CA ASN A 278 -3.30 -18.31 -17.80
C ASN A 278 -4.27 -17.90 -18.94
N GLY A 279 -5.38 -17.24 -18.56
CA GLY A 279 -6.27 -16.59 -19.52
C GLY A 279 -7.41 -17.45 -20.07
N LYS A 280 -7.76 -18.58 -19.40
CA LYS A 280 -9.02 -19.27 -19.74
C LYS A 280 -10.20 -18.31 -19.49
N ASP A 281 -11.07 -18.21 -20.48
CA ASP A 281 -12.24 -17.32 -20.46
C ASP A 281 -11.92 -15.82 -20.31
N ALA A 282 -10.67 -15.40 -20.63
CA ALA A 282 -10.29 -13.99 -20.62
C ALA A 282 -11.16 -13.17 -21.60
N ASP A 283 -11.47 -11.94 -21.21
CA ASP A 283 -12.29 -11.04 -22.03
C ASP A 283 -11.53 -10.60 -23.29
N LYS A 284 -11.99 -11.06 -24.44
CA LYS A 284 -11.37 -10.75 -25.73
C LYS A 284 -11.44 -9.26 -26.10
N SER A 285 -12.30 -8.48 -25.44
CA SER A 285 -12.42 -7.04 -25.72
C SER A 285 -11.19 -6.23 -25.29
N ILE A 286 -10.34 -6.80 -24.40
CA ILE A 286 -9.08 -6.17 -23.98
C ILE A 286 -7.87 -6.58 -24.83
N PHE A 287 -8.06 -7.43 -25.85
CA PHE A 287 -6.96 -7.93 -26.68
C PHE A 287 -6.33 -6.81 -27.49
N LEU A 288 -5.01 -6.74 -27.46
CA LEU A 288 -4.24 -5.76 -28.21
C LEU A 288 -4.03 -6.23 -29.66
N SER A 289 -4.04 -5.26 -30.59
CA SER A 289 -3.51 -5.51 -31.92
C SER A 289 -2.00 -5.74 -31.87
N ALA A 290 -1.43 -6.31 -32.95
CA ALA A 290 0.02 -6.54 -33.00
C ALA A 290 0.83 -5.23 -32.86
N ALA A 291 0.36 -4.14 -33.50
CA ALA A 291 1.01 -2.83 -33.39
C ALA A 291 0.94 -2.27 -31.96
N ALA A 292 -0.23 -2.33 -31.32
CA ALA A 292 -0.38 -1.87 -29.93
C ALA A 292 0.45 -2.70 -28.94
N ALA A 293 0.49 -4.02 -29.11
CA ALA A 293 1.30 -4.90 -28.28
C ALA A 293 2.80 -4.58 -28.40
N GLN A 294 3.29 -4.37 -29.62
CA GLN A 294 4.69 -4.00 -29.87
C GLN A 294 5.01 -2.62 -29.26
N GLN A 295 4.10 -1.65 -29.40
CA GLN A 295 4.26 -0.31 -28.83
C GLN A 295 4.37 -0.39 -27.29
N ILE A 296 3.47 -1.14 -26.64
CA ILE A 296 3.50 -1.30 -25.17
C ILE A 296 4.76 -2.04 -24.70
N ALA A 297 5.14 -3.14 -25.37
CA ALA A 297 6.39 -3.85 -25.04
C ALA A 297 7.61 -2.95 -25.19
N GLY A 298 7.64 -2.07 -26.19
CA GLY A 298 8.73 -1.11 -26.42
C GLY A 298 8.91 -0.08 -25.30
N LEU A 299 7.91 0.13 -24.44
CA LEU A 299 8.05 1.01 -23.26
C LEU A 299 9.07 0.50 -22.25
N ALA A 300 9.36 -0.80 -22.24
CA ALA A 300 10.38 -1.40 -21.39
C ALA A 300 11.77 -0.79 -21.60
N THR A 301 12.08 -0.41 -22.84
CA THR A 301 13.39 0.14 -23.25
C THR A 301 13.37 1.63 -23.56
N LEU A 302 12.23 2.30 -23.31
CA LEU A 302 12.08 3.73 -23.56
C LEU A 302 12.99 4.53 -22.62
N ASP A 303 14.02 5.16 -23.18
CA ASP A 303 14.89 6.09 -22.43
C ASP A 303 14.37 7.52 -22.55
N VAL A 304 13.49 7.89 -21.64
CA VAL A 304 12.83 9.21 -21.62
C VAL A 304 13.84 10.35 -21.51
N LYS A 305 15.05 10.10 -20.97
CA LYS A 305 16.11 11.12 -20.84
C LYS A 305 16.66 11.58 -22.19
N LYS A 306 16.57 10.75 -23.21
CA LYS A 306 17.06 11.06 -24.56
C LYS A 306 16.06 11.78 -25.45
N LEU A 307 14.83 11.92 -24.99
CA LEU A 307 13.75 12.54 -25.76
C LEU A 307 13.91 14.07 -25.81
N SER A 308 13.52 14.65 -26.92
CA SER A 308 13.39 16.09 -27.10
C SER A 308 12.25 16.67 -26.25
N GLU A 309 12.25 17.99 -26.06
CA GLU A 309 11.17 18.68 -25.33
C GLU A 309 9.79 18.41 -25.96
N ASP A 310 9.71 18.41 -27.29
CA ASP A 310 8.48 18.20 -28.03
C ASP A 310 7.93 16.76 -27.85
N GLU A 311 8.83 15.78 -27.80
CA GLU A 311 8.46 14.39 -27.51
C GLU A 311 8.00 14.23 -26.06
N LEU A 312 8.73 14.81 -25.10
CA LEU A 312 8.36 14.79 -23.69
C LEU A 312 6.99 15.45 -23.45
N PHE A 313 6.73 16.58 -24.11
CA PHE A 313 5.47 17.28 -23.98
C PHE A 313 4.29 16.42 -24.47
N LYS A 314 4.45 15.67 -25.57
CA LYS A 314 3.44 14.73 -26.06
C LYS A 314 3.17 13.59 -25.07
N LEU A 315 4.19 13.15 -24.33
CA LEU A 315 4.05 12.08 -23.32
C LEU A 315 3.25 12.50 -22.10
N LEU A 316 2.97 13.79 -21.88
CA LEU A 316 2.09 14.26 -20.80
C LEU A 316 0.65 13.76 -20.91
N ASP A 317 0.23 13.24 -22.06
CA ASP A 317 -1.08 12.60 -22.31
C ASP A 317 -1.00 11.08 -22.44
N HIS A 318 0.13 10.47 -22.12
CA HIS A 318 0.31 9.03 -22.28
C HIS A 318 -0.51 8.23 -21.26
N GLU A 319 -1.14 7.11 -21.68
CA GLU A 319 -1.99 6.30 -20.79
C GLU A 319 -1.25 5.70 -19.58
N MET A 320 0.06 5.41 -19.71
CA MET A 320 0.87 4.81 -18.64
C MET A 320 1.37 5.85 -17.65
N PRO A 321 1.04 5.73 -16.33
CA PRO A 321 1.46 6.70 -15.32
C PRO A 321 2.97 6.89 -15.23
N LYS A 322 3.76 5.80 -15.33
CA LYS A 322 5.23 5.86 -15.31
C LYS A 322 5.76 6.77 -16.42
N VAL A 323 5.25 6.62 -17.64
CA VAL A 323 5.72 7.39 -18.80
C VAL A 323 5.40 8.88 -18.62
N ARG A 324 4.19 9.20 -18.17
CA ARG A 324 3.81 10.59 -17.88
C ARG A 324 4.68 11.20 -16.81
N GLN A 325 4.89 10.50 -15.69
CA GLN A 325 5.67 11.00 -14.57
C GLN A 325 7.14 11.23 -14.96
N GLU A 326 7.75 10.31 -15.70
CA GLU A 326 9.11 10.49 -16.20
C GLU A 326 9.21 11.70 -17.14
N ALA A 327 8.22 11.89 -18.02
CA ALA A 327 8.17 13.06 -18.90
C ALA A 327 8.04 14.36 -18.10
N VAL A 328 7.18 14.39 -17.07
CA VAL A 328 7.05 15.52 -16.14
C VAL A 328 8.40 15.84 -15.48
N TRP A 329 9.10 14.84 -14.96
CA TRP A 329 10.38 15.06 -14.28
C TRP A 329 11.48 15.53 -15.23
N GLN A 330 11.53 14.99 -16.45
CA GLN A 330 12.50 15.41 -17.45
C GLN A 330 12.24 16.85 -17.93
N LEU A 331 10.98 17.23 -18.16
CA LEU A 331 10.64 18.61 -18.49
C LEU A 331 11.00 19.56 -17.34
N ARG A 332 10.57 19.25 -16.13
CA ARG A 332 10.82 20.08 -14.95
C ARG A 332 12.31 20.24 -14.63
N GLY A 333 13.14 19.24 -14.92
CA GLY A 333 14.58 19.22 -14.66
C GLY A 333 15.44 20.01 -15.67
N ARG A 334 14.84 20.58 -16.73
CA ARG A 334 15.56 21.31 -17.78
C ARG A 334 14.78 22.54 -18.26
N PRO A 335 15.46 23.60 -18.75
CA PRO A 335 14.77 24.73 -19.39
C PRO A 335 13.97 24.24 -20.60
N HIS A 336 12.74 24.70 -20.78
CA HIS A 336 11.90 24.39 -21.94
C HIS A 336 10.82 25.44 -22.18
N LYS A 337 10.26 25.43 -23.41
CA LYS A 337 9.28 26.45 -23.86
C LYS A 337 7.85 26.20 -23.37
N TYR A 338 7.53 25.05 -22.78
CA TYR A 338 6.17 24.57 -22.55
C TYR A 338 5.52 24.96 -21.22
N VAL A 339 6.18 25.71 -20.33
CA VAL A 339 5.62 26.03 -19.00
C VAL A 339 4.21 26.62 -19.09
N ASN A 340 4.02 27.64 -19.95
CA ASN A 340 2.71 28.26 -20.13
C ASN A 340 1.65 27.32 -20.77
N ASP A 341 2.08 26.40 -21.62
CA ASP A 341 1.16 25.42 -22.21
C ASP A 341 0.76 24.37 -21.16
N ILE A 342 1.67 23.97 -20.26
CA ILE A 342 1.35 23.11 -19.12
C ILE A 342 0.40 23.83 -18.15
N VAL A 343 0.53 25.13 -17.91
CA VAL A 343 -0.47 25.92 -17.15
C VAL A 343 -1.85 25.81 -17.82
N LYS A 344 -1.93 26.00 -19.14
CA LYS A 344 -3.19 25.86 -19.90
C LYS A 344 -3.80 24.47 -19.81
N MET A 345 -2.98 23.40 -19.67
CA MET A 345 -3.49 22.03 -19.48
C MET A 345 -4.33 21.86 -18.21
N LEU A 346 -4.10 22.67 -17.17
CA LEU A 346 -4.92 22.62 -15.94
C LEU A 346 -6.41 22.86 -16.25
N THR A 347 -6.71 23.80 -17.14
CA THR A 347 -8.09 24.17 -17.47
C THR A 347 -8.61 23.51 -18.74
N ASN A 348 -7.79 23.42 -19.79
CA ASN A 348 -8.20 23.04 -21.14
C ASN A 348 -7.70 21.66 -21.57
N GLY A 349 -6.85 20.98 -20.78
CA GLY A 349 -6.28 19.69 -21.13
C GLY A 349 -7.25 18.51 -20.96
N THR A 350 -6.87 17.36 -21.53
CA THR A 350 -7.51 16.08 -21.24
C THR A 350 -7.39 15.76 -19.75
N ALA A 351 -8.09 14.75 -19.26
CA ALA A 351 -7.94 14.29 -17.87
C ALA A 351 -6.50 13.90 -17.54
N LEU A 352 -5.80 13.23 -18.47
CA LEU A 352 -4.40 12.82 -18.28
C LEU A 352 -3.44 14.00 -18.33
N GLN A 353 -3.62 14.93 -19.27
CA GLN A 353 -2.83 16.18 -19.35
C GLN A 353 -3.01 17.03 -18.10
N ARG A 354 -4.24 17.16 -17.61
CA ARG A 354 -4.51 17.90 -16.36
C ARG A 354 -3.79 17.27 -15.17
N LYS A 355 -3.82 15.94 -15.06
CA LYS A 355 -3.09 15.21 -14.03
C LYS A 355 -1.59 15.43 -14.12
N SER A 356 -1.02 15.35 -15.32
CA SER A 356 0.40 15.64 -15.56
C SER A 356 0.77 17.08 -15.22
N ALA A 357 -0.12 18.06 -15.50
CA ALA A 357 0.09 19.47 -15.16
C ALA A 357 0.07 19.67 -13.64
N VAL A 358 -0.88 19.06 -12.92
CA VAL A 358 -0.93 19.12 -11.46
C VAL A 358 0.36 18.55 -10.87
N GLU A 359 0.84 17.42 -11.38
CA GLU A 359 2.10 16.81 -10.95
C GLU A 359 3.32 17.68 -11.28
N TYR A 360 3.34 18.31 -12.48
CA TYR A 360 4.42 19.20 -12.89
C TYR A 360 4.60 20.37 -11.92
N PHE A 361 3.52 21.00 -11.47
CA PHE A 361 3.55 22.11 -10.52
C PHE A 361 3.59 21.69 -9.05
N GLY A 362 3.68 20.39 -8.77
CA GLY A 362 3.76 19.83 -7.43
C GLY A 362 5.19 19.77 -6.87
N TYR A 363 5.51 18.65 -6.23
CA TYR A 363 6.78 18.42 -5.53
C TYR A 363 8.01 18.74 -6.38
N GLN A 364 8.94 19.54 -5.83
CA GLN A 364 10.18 20.01 -6.47
C GLN A 364 9.98 20.92 -7.71
N CYS A 365 8.80 21.47 -7.95
CA CYS A 365 8.64 22.50 -8.98
C CYS A 365 9.40 23.77 -8.54
N PRO A 366 10.16 24.43 -9.44
CA PRO A 366 10.76 25.74 -9.14
C PRO A 366 9.70 26.74 -8.71
N PRO A 367 9.94 27.56 -7.64
CA PRO A 367 8.92 28.45 -7.09
C PRO A 367 8.36 29.48 -8.08
N ASP A 368 9.20 29.97 -9.00
CA ASP A 368 8.80 30.90 -10.06
C ASP A 368 7.82 30.26 -11.04
N GLN A 369 8.02 28.98 -11.39
CA GLN A 369 7.10 28.24 -12.25
C GLN A 369 5.83 27.84 -11.48
N ALA A 370 5.96 27.37 -10.26
CA ALA A 370 4.81 26.97 -9.42
C ALA A 370 3.85 28.14 -9.19
N SER A 371 4.36 29.36 -9.02
CA SER A 371 3.55 30.56 -8.85
C SER A 371 2.62 30.87 -10.04
N LEU A 372 3.00 30.46 -11.26
CA LEU A 372 2.19 30.66 -12.46
C LEU A 372 0.91 29.81 -12.48
N ALA A 373 0.91 28.70 -11.75
CA ALA A 373 -0.17 27.71 -11.76
C ALA A 373 -1.07 27.78 -10.52
N VAL A 374 -0.63 28.46 -9.45
CA VAL A 374 -1.29 28.41 -8.14
C VAL A 374 -2.75 28.87 -8.18
N GLU A 375 -3.05 29.93 -8.91
CA GLU A 375 -4.43 30.43 -9.03
C GLU A 375 -5.33 29.45 -9.78
N SER A 376 -4.83 28.88 -10.90
CA SER A 376 -5.56 27.88 -11.66
C SER A 376 -5.79 26.60 -10.85
N MET A 377 -4.79 26.13 -10.12
CA MET A 377 -4.91 24.99 -9.21
C MET A 377 -5.91 25.28 -8.08
N ALA A 378 -5.86 26.46 -7.48
CA ALA A 378 -6.80 26.86 -6.42
C ALA A 378 -8.25 26.96 -6.92
N ALA A 379 -8.46 27.43 -8.16
CA ALA A 379 -9.78 27.43 -8.78
C ALA A 379 -10.31 26.02 -8.96
N LEU A 380 -9.48 25.10 -9.46
CA LEU A 380 -9.82 23.67 -9.62
C LEU A 380 -10.04 22.96 -8.27
N LEU A 381 -9.27 23.32 -7.23
CA LEU A 381 -9.47 22.80 -5.88
C LEU A 381 -10.87 23.09 -5.35
N LYS A 382 -11.40 24.28 -5.65
CA LYS A 382 -12.72 24.75 -5.22
C LYS A 382 -13.87 24.30 -6.11
N ASP A 383 -13.58 23.86 -7.33
CA ASP A 383 -14.59 23.43 -8.29
C ASP A 383 -15.16 22.05 -7.91
N SER A 384 -16.40 22.04 -7.42
CA SER A 384 -17.11 20.81 -7.02
C SER A 384 -17.45 19.86 -8.18
N LYS A 385 -17.27 20.30 -9.45
CA LYS A 385 -17.44 19.45 -10.63
C LYS A 385 -16.20 18.59 -10.91
N GLN A 386 -15.04 18.94 -10.33
CA GLN A 386 -13.85 18.11 -10.43
C GLN A 386 -14.01 16.86 -9.57
N GLU A 387 -13.47 15.75 -10.06
CA GLU A 387 -13.38 14.53 -9.26
C GLU A 387 -12.63 14.80 -7.94
N MET A 388 -13.11 14.24 -6.85
CA MET A 388 -12.53 14.47 -5.53
C MET A 388 -11.06 13.99 -5.45
N SER A 389 -10.71 12.90 -6.16
CA SER A 389 -9.32 12.45 -6.29
C SER A 389 -8.42 13.51 -6.93
N MET A 390 -8.89 14.18 -7.99
CA MET A 390 -8.15 15.27 -8.63
C MET A 390 -8.01 16.46 -7.68
N ARG A 391 -9.03 16.81 -6.91
CA ARG A 391 -8.95 17.88 -5.91
C ARG A 391 -7.95 17.56 -4.80
N ALA A 392 -7.83 16.29 -4.41
CA ALA A 392 -6.81 15.83 -3.46
C ALA A 392 -5.39 15.93 -4.04
N ASP A 393 -5.20 15.49 -5.30
CA ASP A 393 -3.91 15.63 -6.00
C ASP A 393 -3.49 17.10 -6.10
N ILE A 394 -4.44 18.01 -6.39
CA ILE A 394 -4.22 19.45 -6.42
C ILE A 394 -3.86 20.00 -5.02
N ALA A 395 -4.56 19.55 -3.97
CA ALA A 395 -4.24 19.93 -2.61
C ALA A 395 -2.80 19.55 -2.23
N SER A 396 -2.38 18.35 -2.59
CA SER A 396 -1.00 17.88 -2.39
C SER A 396 0.02 18.70 -3.16
N SER A 397 -0.30 19.11 -4.40
CA SER A 397 0.59 19.94 -5.20
C SER A 397 0.69 21.37 -4.64
N ILE A 398 -0.42 21.99 -4.25
CA ILE A 398 -0.44 23.31 -3.60
C ILE A 398 0.31 23.26 -2.26
N ALA A 399 0.18 22.18 -1.50
CA ALA A 399 0.83 22.03 -0.20
C ALA A 399 2.35 22.13 -0.28
N ASN A 400 2.95 21.70 -1.39
CA ASN A 400 4.41 21.79 -1.59
C ASN A 400 4.94 23.23 -1.73
N LEU A 401 4.05 24.21 -1.89
CA LEU A 401 4.40 25.64 -1.85
C LEU A 401 4.59 26.17 -0.42
N GLY A 402 4.30 25.36 0.61
CA GLY A 402 4.47 25.72 2.01
C GLY A 402 3.71 26.99 2.39
N ALA A 403 4.40 27.98 2.98
CA ALA A 403 3.80 29.23 3.44
C ALA A 403 3.10 30.01 2.33
N GLY A 404 3.55 29.92 1.08
CA GLY A 404 2.91 30.56 -0.08
C GLY A 404 1.48 30.06 -0.35
N ALA A 405 1.14 28.89 0.19
CA ALA A 405 -0.17 28.26 0.02
C ALA A 405 -1.08 28.34 1.26
N HIS A 406 -0.67 28.97 2.35
CA HIS A 406 -1.44 29.06 3.60
C HIS A 406 -2.85 29.64 3.41
N ALA A 407 -3.08 30.48 2.41
CA ALA A 407 -4.40 31.03 2.09
C ALA A 407 -5.42 29.93 1.72
N TYR A 408 -4.97 28.76 1.23
CA TYR A 408 -5.81 27.66 0.80
C TYR A 408 -6.00 26.58 1.89
N TYR A 409 -5.35 26.73 3.04
CA TYR A 409 -5.46 25.80 4.16
C TYR A 409 -6.92 25.54 4.59
N PRO A 410 -7.78 26.59 4.76
CA PRO A 410 -9.18 26.38 5.11
C PRO A 410 -9.97 25.62 4.03
N ASP A 411 -9.64 25.80 2.76
CA ASP A 411 -10.33 25.09 1.66
C ASP A 411 -10.03 23.58 1.72
N ILE A 412 -8.78 23.20 2.03
CA ILE A 412 -8.41 21.78 2.20
C ILE A 412 -9.10 21.19 3.45
N LEU A 413 -9.22 21.94 4.56
CA LEU A 413 -9.97 21.49 5.74
C LEU A 413 -11.44 21.18 5.39
N LYS A 414 -12.10 22.05 4.60
CA LYS A 414 -13.46 21.81 4.12
C LYS A 414 -13.55 20.52 3.29
N LEU A 415 -12.56 20.30 2.39
CA LEU A 415 -12.51 19.08 1.60
C LEU A 415 -12.39 17.82 2.47
N VAL A 416 -11.62 17.86 3.55
CA VAL A 416 -11.58 16.73 4.51
C VAL A 416 -12.97 16.40 5.00
N LEU A 417 -13.81 17.42 5.31
CA LEU A 417 -15.15 17.22 5.88
C LEU A 417 -16.22 16.85 4.85
N GLU A 418 -16.01 17.13 3.55
CA GLU A 418 -16.93 16.72 2.49
C GLU A 418 -17.17 15.20 2.49
N LYS A 419 -18.39 14.77 2.14
CA LYS A 419 -18.73 13.36 1.98
C LYS A 419 -18.11 12.83 0.68
N LYS A 420 -17.52 11.63 0.76
CA LYS A 420 -16.84 10.95 -0.35
C LYS A 420 -17.32 9.50 -0.44
N PRO A 421 -18.56 9.27 -0.92
CA PRO A 421 -19.14 7.92 -0.94
C PRO A 421 -18.35 6.95 -1.83
N GLU A 422 -17.62 7.47 -2.82
CA GLU A 422 -16.74 6.70 -3.70
C GLU A 422 -15.43 6.29 -3.03
N ASP A 423 -14.99 7.02 -2.00
CA ASP A 423 -13.73 6.76 -1.30
C ASP A 423 -13.92 5.73 -0.17
N LYS A 424 -14.23 4.50 -0.53
CA LYS A 424 -14.47 3.42 0.43
C LYS A 424 -13.28 3.12 1.34
N LEU A 425 -12.07 3.43 0.89
CA LEU A 425 -10.81 3.16 1.60
C LEU A 425 -10.33 4.35 2.44
N GLY A 426 -10.90 5.54 2.23
CA GLY A 426 -10.48 6.78 2.88
C GLY A 426 -9.14 7.33 2.32
N GLU A 427 -8.73 6.93 1.12
CA GLU A 427 -7.46 7.36 0.53
C GLU A 427 -7.42 8.85 0.26
N ILE A 428 -8.55 9.41 -0.18
CA ILE A 428 -8.68 10.84 -0.45
C ILE A 428 -8.56 11.65 0.85
N ASP A 429 -9.22 11.21 1.94
CA ASP A 429 -9.09 11.87 3.24
C ASP A 429 -7.65 11.81 3.77
N MET A 430 -6.97 10.67 3.58
CA MET A 430 -5.57 10.49 3.95
C MET A 430 -4.64 11.42 3.14
N GLU A 431 -4.87 11.57 1.84
CA GLU A 431 -4.11 12.46 0.96
C GLU A 431 -4.31 13.93 1.35
N LEU A 432 -5.55 14.35 1.62
CA LEU A 432 -5.86 15.71 2.10
C LEU A 432 -5.21 15.98 3.47
N GLY A 433 -5.22 15.01 4.38
CA GLY A 433 -4.54 15.11 5.67
C GLY A 433 -3.02 15.26 5.49
N ARG A 434 -2.42 14.51 4.56
CA ARG A 434 -1.01 14.65 4.20
C ARG A 434 -0.70 16.04 3.64
N ALA A 435 -1.54 16.55 2.76
CA ALA A 435 -1.41 17.89 2.20
C ALA A 435 -1.39 18.96 3.31
N LEU A 436 -2.31 18.90 4.28
CA LEU A 436 -2.35 19.83 5.41
C LEU A 436 -1.06 19.83 6.23
N VAL A 437 -0.54 18.64 6.58
CA VAL A 437 0.70 18.50 7.35
C VAL A 437 1.94 18.91 6.55
N THR A 438 1.96 18.66 5.23
CA THR A 438 3.04 19.09 4.34
C THR A 438 3.05 20.59 4.18
N MET A 439 1.87 21.23 4.03
CA MET A 439 1.75 22.67 3.89
C MET A 439 2.23 23.40 5.13
N CYS A 440 1.92 22.89 6.32
CA CYS A 440 2.29 23.51 7.58
C CYS A 440 2.45 22.45 8.68
N ALA A 441 3.66 22.32 9.21
CA ALA A 441 3.96 21.41 10.32
C ALA A 441 3.41 21.90 11.66
N ASP A 442 3.33 23.22 11.87
CA ASP A 442 2.76 23.85 13.08
C ASP A 442 1.72 24.92 12.68
N PRO A 443 0.46 24.52 12.52
CA PRO A 443 -0.60 25.46 12.13
C PRO A 443 -0.94 26.50 13.22
N TYR A 444 -0.60 26.24 14.50
CA TYR A 444 -0.81 27.19 15.59
C TYR A 444 0.19 28.33 15.49
N ALA A 445 1.48 28.03 15.38
CA ALA A 445 2.52 29.03 15.21
C ALA A 445 2.35 29.84 13.93
N ALA A 446 1.84 29.22 12.86
CA ALA A 446 1.55 29.87 11.59
C ALA A 446 0.23 30.71 11.58
N GLY A 447 -0.54 30.69 12.66
CA GLY A 447 -1.82 31.43 12.76
C GLY A 447 -2.90 30.91 11.81
N LEU A 448 -2.88 29.61 11.47
CA LEU A 448 -3.84 28.97 10.56
C LEU A 448 -5.07 28.42 11.27
N VAL A 449 -5.05 28.30 12.60
CA VAL A 449 -6.18 27.83 13.42
C VAL A 449 -7.11 29.00 13.74
N LYS A 450 -7.68 29.62 12.69
CA LYS A 450 -8.59 30.77 12.84
C LYS A 450 -10.02 30.34 13.12
N ASP A 451 -10.50 29.36 12.37
CA ASP A 451 -11.79 28.68 12.58
C ASP A 451 -11.51 27.39 13.34
N LYS A 452 -11.63 27.43 14.67
CA LYS A 452 -11.35 26.31 15.55
C LYS A 452 -12.30 25.14 15.31
N GLU A 453 -13.58 25.42 15.07
CA GLU A 453 -14.57 24.37 14.80
C GLU A 453 -14.22 23.58 13.54
N LEU A 454 -13.98 24.27 12.43
CA LEU A 454 -13.55 23.66 11.17
C LEU A 454 -12.25 22.85 11.32
N PHE A 455 -11.25 23.44 11.99
CA PHE A 455 -9.94 22.81 12.15
C PHE A 455 -10.01 21.54 12.99
N TYR A 456 -10.64 21.60 14.16
CA TYR A 456 -10.72 20.43 15.06
C TYR A 456 -11.70 19.36 14.54
N ALA A 457 -12.77 19.75 13.82
CA ALA A 457 -13.63 18.78 13.15
C ALA A 457 -12.84 17.96 12.10
N ALA A 458 -12.03 18.63 11.27
CA ALA A 458 -11.19 17.94 10.28
C ALA A 458 -10.13 17.05 10.95
N ALA A 459 -9.45 17.54 12.00
CA ALA A 459 -8.47 16.76 12.75
C ALA A 459 -9.11 15.51 13.39
N ASN A 460 -10.28 15.64 14.02
CA ASN A 460 -11.03 14.52 14.62
C ASN A 460 -11.45 13.50 13.55
N LYS A 461 -11.94 13.95 12.39
CA LYS A 461 -12.27 13.04 11.28
C LYS A 461 -11.05 12.23 10.84
N LEU A 462 -9.90 12.88 10.70
CA LEU A 462 -8.66 12.20 10.34
C LEU A 462 -8.18 11.24 11.45
N MET A 463 -8.27 11.64 12.74
CA MET A 463 -7.92 10.76 13.87
C MET A 463 -8.83 9.52 13.98
N ALA A 464 -10.06 9.60 13.49
CA ALA A 464 -10.98 8.46 13.39
C ALA A 464 -10.77 7.64 12.10
N HIS A 465 -9.78 7.98 11.27
CA HIS A 465 -9.54 7.31 10.00
C HIS A 465 -9.20 5.83 10.20
N LYS A 466 -9.67 4.99 9.28
CA LYS A 466 -9.42 3.54 9.35
C LYS A 466 -7.93 3.18 9.27
N ARG A 467 -7.14 3.87 8.46
CA ARG A 467 -5.71 3.61 8.30
C ARG A 467 -4.85 4.43 9.26
N SER A 468 -3.76 3.84 9.74
CA SER A 468 -2.83 4.49 10.67
C SER A 468 -2.25 5.80 10.11
N TYR A 469 -1.93 5.86 8.82
CA TYR A 469 -1.45 7.09 8.19
C TYR A 469 -2.44 8.24 8.27
N GLY A 470 -3.74 7.98 8.01
CA GLY A 470 -4.77 8.99 8.17
C GLY A 470 -4.87 9.47 9.62
N ARG A 471 -4.87 8.53 10.59
CA ARG A 471 -4.86 8.88 12.02
C ARG A 471 -3.62 9.69 12.41
N ALA A 472 -2.45 9.30 11.90
CA ALA A 472 -1.20 10.03 12.18
C ALA A 472 -1.24 11.47 11.66
N THR A 473 -1.82 11.73 10.48
CA THR A 473 -1.97 13.11 9.98
C THR A 473 -2.88 13.94 10.88
N GLY A 474 -4.00 13.37 11.35
CA GLY A 474 -4.89 14.04 12.29
C GLY A 474 -4.19 14.42 13.61
N VAL A 475 -3.39 13.51 14.18
CA VAL A 475 -2.63 13.81 15.41
C VAL A 475 -1.51 14.81 15.15
N LYS A 476 -0.81 14.72 14.00
CA LYS A 476 0.24 15.69 13.63
C LYS A 476 -0.30 17.10 13.48
N MET A 477 -1.48 17.29 12.91
CA MET A 477 -2.12 18.61 12.82
C MET A 477 -2.29 19.29 14.17
N ILE A 478 -2.52 18.51 15.22
CA ILE A 478 -2.76 19.00 16.58
C ILE A 478 -1.56 18.80 17.52
N SER A 479 -0.40 18.47 16.99
CA SER A 479 0.79 18.19 17.82
C SER A 479 1.16 19.34 18.75
N ALA A 480 0.91 20.59 18.36
CA ALA A 480 1.13 21.79 19.14
C ALA A 480 -0.15 22.35 19.82
N VAL A 481 -1.22 21.54 19.93
CA VAL A 481 -2.50 22.01 20.51
C VAL A 481 -2.28 22.64 21.89
N PRO A 482 -2.75 23.89 22.14
CA PRO A 482 -2.65 24.50 23.46
C PRO A 482 -3.61 23.82 24.46
N LEU A 483 -3.29 23.90 25.77
CA LEU A 483 -4.08 23.20 26.80
C LEU A 483 -5.53 23.68 26.83
N GLU A 484 -5.77 24.97 26.60
CA GLU A 484 -7.11 25.56 26.54
C GLU A 484 -7.97 25.01 25.40
N ASP A 485 -7.36 24.54 24.33
CA ASP A 485 -8.06 23.96 23.17
C ASP A 485 -8.08 22.41 23.19
N PHE A 486 -7.39 21.78 24.13
CA PHE A 486 -7.29 20.33 24.18
C PHE A 486 -8.66 19.64 24.26
N HIS A 487 -9.66 20.28 24.86
CA HIS A 487 -11.02 19.76 24.96
C HIS A 487 -11.69 19.44 23.61
N TRP A 488 -11.27 20.09 22.50
CA TRP A 488 -11.77 19.81 21.17
C TRP A 488 -11.37 18.44 20.63
N VAL A 489 -10.25 17.89 21.10
CA VAL A 489 -9.62 16.71 20.53
C VAL A 489 -9.32 15.62 21.58
N ALA A 490 -9.56 15.89 22.83
CA ALA A 490 -9.17 15.04 23.95
C ALA A 490 -9.64 13.58 23.79
N ASP A 491 -10.92 13.37 23.44
CA ASP A 491 -11.49 12.03 23.30
C ASP A 491 -10.87 11.26 22.13
N SER A 492 -10.60 11.92 21.01
CA SER A 492 -9.94 11.31 19.85
C SER A 492 -8.48 10.94 20.17
N VAL A 493 -7.74 11.82 20.85
CA VAL A 493 -6.37 11.55 21.29
C VAL A 493 -6.34 10.41 22.30
N LYS A 494 -7.29 10.40 23.25
CA LYS A 494 -7.42 9.30 24.23
C LYS A 494 -7.70 7.97 23.55
N THR A 495 -8.60 7.94 22.57
CA THR A 495 -8.90 6.73 21.78
C THR A 495 -7.64 6.16 21.14
N ILE A 496 -6.77 7.01 20.57
CA ILE A 496 -5.50 6.59 19.99
C ILE A 496 -4.52 6.11 21.08
N MET A 497 -4.49 6.76 22.22
CA MET A 497 -3.65 6.34 23.36
C MET A 497 -4.05 4.98 23.91
N ASP A 498 -5.36 4.73 24.01
CA ASP A 498 -5.92 3.50 24.56
C ASP A 498 -5.97 2.36 23.53
N ASP A 499 -5.75 2.62 22.24
CA ASP A 499 -5.76 1.61 21.18
C ASP A 499 -4.61 0.61 21.40
N GLN A 500 -4.92 -0.48 22.11
CA GLN A 500 -3.99 -1.56 22.40
C GLN A 500 -3.87 -2.55 21.25
N ASP A 501 -4.88 -2.61 20.39
CA ASP A 501 -4.99 -3.66 19.38
C ASP A 501 -4.33 -3.28 18.07
N LEU A 502 -3.90 -2.00 17.90
CA LEU A 502 -3.24 -1.53 16.69
C LEU A 502 -3.91 -2.14 15.45
N THR A 503 -5.21 -1.91 15.33
CA THR A 503 -6.13 -2.60 14.41
C THR A 503 -5.78 -2.46 12.94
N TYR A 504 -4.72 -1.75 12.64
CA TYR A 504 -4.24 -1.53 11.29
C TYR A 504 -2.80 -1.95 11.13
N THR A 505 -2.64 -2.77 10.21
CA THR A 505 -1.46 -3.47 9.84
C THR A 505 -0.69 -2.74 8.77
N SER A 506 -0.05 -1.67 9.13
CA SER A 506 1.16 -1.27 8.46
C SER A 506 2.30 -1.34 9.47
N TYR A 507 3.50 -1.48 8.97
CA TYR A 507 4.73 -1.41 9.75
C TYR A 507 4.85 -0.09 10.57
N HIS A 508 4.00 0.88 10.28
CA HIS A 508 3.90 2.21 10.86
C HIS A 508 2.67 2.41 11.76
N ASN A 509 1.97 1.36 12.16
CA ASN A 509 0.72 1.45 12.93
C ASN A 509 0.84 2.19 14.25
N PHE A 510 2.03 2.23 14.84
CA PHE A 510 2.26 2.90 16.09
C PHE A 510 2.53 4.41 15.95
N GLU A 511 2.70 4.96 14.73
CA GLU A 511 2.92 6.40 14.53
C GLU A 511 1.83 7.28 15.17
N PRO A 512 0.52 7.00 15.02
CA PRO A 512 -0.49 7.80 15.68
C PRO A 512 -0.33 7.82 17.20
N LYS A 513 0.04 6.68 17.80
CA LYS A 513 0.25 6.55 19.24
C LYS A 513 1.49 7.31 19.69
N ILE A 514 2.58 7.29 18.93
CA ILE A 514 3.79 8.07 19.21
C ILE A 514 3.46 9.57 19.24
N GLU A 515 2.74 10.06 18.25
CA GLU A 515 2.34 11.46 18.18
C GLU A 515 1.40 11.84 19.35
N ALA A 516 0.44 10.97 19.68
CA ALA A 516 -0.47 11.18 20.81
C ALA A 516 0.26 11.20 22.16
N VAL A 517 1.23 10.29 22.35
CA VAL A 517 2.14 10.28 23.52
C VAL A 517 2.91 11.60 23.60
N GLY A 518 3.37 12.14 22.48
CA GLY A 518 4.03 13.45 22.41
C GLY A 518 3.13 14.61 22.91
N ILE A 519 1.83 14.57 22.56
CA ILE A 519 0.85 15.56 23.04
C ILE A 519 0.68 15.44 24.57
N TYR A 520 0.50 14.21 25.09
CA TYR A 520 0.39 13.98 26.54
C TYR A 520 1.62 14.48 27.29
N ALA A 521 2.81 14.20 26.77
CA ALA A 521 4.05 14.67 27.38
C ALA A 521 4.10 16.21 27.39
N ARG A 522 3.86 16.86 26.26
CA ARG A 522 3.92 18.34 26.14
C ARG A 522 2.92 19.04 27.05
N LEU A 523 1.71 18.48 27.18
CA LEU A 523 0.67 18.98 28.08
C LEU A 523 0.82 18.50 29.52
N ASN A 524 1.83 17.68 29.83
CA ASN A 524 2.10 17.09 31.12
C ASN A 524 0.89 16.31 31.70
N ILE A 525 0.27 15.47 30.88
CA ILE A 525 -0.90 14.66 31.21
C ILE A 525 -0.46 13.29 31.75
N GLU A 526 -1.09 12.81 32.83
CA GLU A 526 -0.91 11.44 33.36
C GLU A 526 -1.23 10.39 32.26
N GLY A 527 -0.50 9.27 32.27
CA GLY A 527 -0.67 8.18 31.30
C GLY A 527 0.22 8.28 30.06
N GLY A 528 0.90 9.40 29.83
CA GLY A 528 1.80 9.54 28.68
C GLY A 528 3.05 8.66 28.79
N ILE A 529 3.59 8.46 30.00
CA ILE A 529 4.72 7.55 30.24
C ILE A 529 4.31 6.10 29.99
N GLU A 530 3.17 5.68 30.54
CA GLU A 530 2.60 4.34 30.36
C GLU A 530 2.27 4.07 28.88
N GLY A 531 1.71 5.06 28.19
CA GLY A 531 1.46 5.01 26.76
C GLY A 531 2.74 4.82 25.93
N ALA A 532 3.81 5.53 26.31
CA ALA A 532 5.12 5.39 25.66
C ALA A 532 5.72 3.99 25.91
N LEU A 533 5.64 3.48 27.13
CA LEU A 533 6.09 2.12 27.44
C LEU A 533 5.26 1.06 26.70
N ALA A 534 3.94 1.20 26.67
CA ALA A 534 3.08 0.28 25.93
C ALA A 534 3.39 0.29 24.42
N ALA A 535 3.67 1.46 23.84
CA ALA A 535 4.11 1.56 22.46
C ALA A 535 5.50 0.93 22.26
N PHE A 536 6.40 1.06 23.23
CA PHE A 536 7.72 0.43 23.20
C PHE A 536 7.63 -1.11 23.27
N ASP A 537 6.81 -1.65 24.14
CA ASP A 537 6.63 -3.09 24.35
C ASP A 537 5.83 -3.75 23.20
N SER A 538 5.19 -2.96 22.32
CA SER A 538 4.44 -3.52 21.19
C SER A 538 5.39 -4.23 20.21
N ASP A 539 4.91 -5.29 19.52
CA ASP A 539 5.72 -5.98 18.51
C ASP A 539 5.79 -5.22 17.17
N THR A 540 5.19 -4.03 17.09
CA THR A 540 5.16 -3.21 15.86
C THR A 540 6.23 -2.14 15.91
N GLY A 541 6.79 -1.80 14.75
CA GLY A 541 7.78 -0.74 14.60
C GLY A 541 9.23 -1.15 14.85
N LYS A 542 10.16 -0.37 14.28
CA LYS A 542 11.61 -0.59 14.45
C LYS A 542 12.06 -0.16 15.83
N ALA A 543 12.91 -0.94 16.46
CA ALA A 543 13.49 -0.64 17.79
C ALA A 543 14.05 0.79 17.88
N GLY A 544 14.75 1.26 16.85
CA GLY A 544 15.28 2.62 16.81
C GLY A 544 14.25 3.75 16.85
N PHE A 545 13.03 3.53 16.33
CA PHE A 545 11.92 4.51 16.46
C PHE A 545 11.38 4.53 17.89
N LYS A 546 11.19 3.37 18.46
CA LYS A 546 10.68 3.21 19.83
C LYS A 546 11.61 3.85 20.85
N ILE A 547 12.93 3.66 20.68
CA ILE A 547 13.94 4.29 21.52
C ILE A 547 13.89 5.81 21.38
N ARG A 548 13.85 6.35 20.15
CA ARG A 548 13.72 7.80 19.94
C ARG A 548 12.46 8.39 20.57
N MET A 549 11.33 7.68 20.49
CA MET A 549 10.11 8.10 21.16
C MET A 549 10.33 8.23 22.67
N LEU A 550 10.87 7.21 23.34
CA LEU A 550 11.17 7.29 24.77
C LEU A 550 12.15 8.43 25.08
N MET A 551 13.18 8.62 24.25
CA MET A 551 14.14 9.71 24.38
C MET A 551 13.50 11.11 24.24
N SER A 552 12.41 11.25 23.50
CA SER A 552 11.68 12.52 23.37
C SER A 552 10.68 12.76 24.49
N VAL A 553 10.11 11.70 25.05
CA VAL A 553 9.02 11.78 26.04
C VAL A 553 9.55 11.86 27.48
N LEU A 554 10.48 10.99 27.84
CA LEU A 554 10.96 10.87 29.22
C LEU A 554 11.55 12.16 29.80
N PRO A 555 12.38 12.93 29.05
CA PRO A 555 12.92 14.19 29.57
C PRO A 555 11.84 15.23 29.87
N VAL A 556 10.72 15.22 29.15
CA VAL A 556 9.62 16.18 29.34
C VAL A 556 8.94 15.97 30.69
N TYR A 557 8.80 14.70 31.11
CA TYR A 557 8.26 14.37 32.43
C TYR A 557 9.30 14.54 33.59
N GLY A 558 10.59 14.55 33.28
CA GLY A 558 11.66 14.78 34.23
C GLY A 558 11.55 13.89 35.45
N ALA A 559 11.50 14.48 36.67
CA ALA A 559 11.40 13.73 37.92
C ALA A 559 10.13 12.87 38.04
N ASN A 560 9.06 13.20 37.32
CA ASN A 560 7.85 12.37 37.27
C ASN A 560 8.09 11.01 36.60
N ALA A 561 9.15 10.85 35.82
CA ALA A 561 9.52 9.60 35.21
C ALA A 561 10.44 8.70 36.04
N LYS A 562 10.82 9.11 37.27
CA LYS A 562 11.74 8.32 38.13
C LYS A 562 11.27 6.91 38.42
N TYR A 563 9.98 6.70 38.62
CA TYR A 563 9.41 5.40 38.99
C TYR A 563 9.61 4.32 37.93
N ILE A 564 9.81 4.72 36.65
CA ILE A 564 10.02 3.76 35.57
C ILE A 564 11.50 3.49 35.26
N LEU A 565 12.42 4.18 35.89
CA LEU A 565 13.87 4.02 35.65
C LEU A 565 14.36 2.57 35.73
N PRO A 566 13.89 1.72 36.71
CA PRO A 566 14.30 0.32 36.72
C PRO A 566 14.05 -0.37 35.36
N LYS A 567 12.86 -0.21 34.78
CA LYS A 567 12.51 -0.79 33.49
C LYS A 567 13.29 -0.15 32.35
N VAL A 568 13.43 1.16 32.35
CA VAL A 568 14.14 1.91 31.28
C VAL A 568 15.62 1.54 31.20
N LYS A 569 16.26 1.25 32.34
CA LYS A 569 17.66 0.81 32.42
C LYS A 569 17.91 -0.57 31.83
N GLU A 570 16.90 -1.43 31.74
CA GLU A 570 16.98 -2.75 31.12
C GLU A 570 16.93 -2.68 29.60
N ILE A 571 16.50 -1.54 29.03
CA ILE A 571 16.38 -1.37 27.58
C ILE A 571 17.77 -1.21 26.97
N ASN A 572 18.06 -2.02 25.95
CA ASN A 572 19.25 -1.86 25.12
C ASN A 572 19.03 -0.76 24.07
N PRO A 573 19.63 0.43 24.21
CA PRO A 573 19.41 1.54 23.29
C PRO A 573 20.28 1.45 22.02
N GLY A 574 21.14 0.44 21.89
CA GLY A 574 22.03 0.25 20.75
C GLY A 574 22.90 1.49 20.47
N LYS A 575 22.83 1.99 19.23
CA LYS A 575 23.61 3.18 18.82
C LYS A 575 23.25 4.49 19.54
N PHE A 576 22.19 4.54 20.29
CA PHE A 576 21.75 5.73 21.06
C PHE A 576 22.29 5.77 22.50
N LYS A 577 23.17 4.82 22.90
CA LYS A 577 23.61 4.62 24.28
C LYS A 577 24.06 5.90 25.00
N GLY A 578 24.90 6.71 24.41
CA GLY A 578 25.41 7.92 25.07
C GLY A 578 24.33 8.95 25.41
N GLN A 579 23.36 9.17 24.48
CA GLN A 579 22.23 10.05 24.73
C GLN A 579 21.24 9.45 25.72
N TRP A 580 21.05 8.15 25.67
CA TRP A 580 20.19 7.39 26.56
C TRP A 580 20.69 7.46 28.03
N ASP A 581 21.96 7.19 28.24
CA ASP A 581 22.59 7.25 29.58
C ASP A 581 22.49 8.67 30.18
N LYS A 582 22.65 9.71 29.35
CA LYS A 582 22.45 11.10 29.77
C LYS A 582 21.01 11.37 30.23
N ILE A 583 20.01 10.93 29.44
CA ILE A 583 18.59 11.09 29.80
C ILE A 583 18.29 10.39 31.14
N ILE A 584 18.79 9.18 31.33
CA ILE A 584 18.63 8.45 32.60
C ILE A 584 19.23 9.23 33.75
N ALA A 585 20.47 9.72 33.62
CA ALA A 585 21.15 10.51 34.65
C ALA A 585 20.40 11.82 34.96
N ASP A 586 19.91 12.53 33.92
CA ASP A 586 19.14 13.76 34.10
C ASP A 586 17.82 13.49 34.86
N ILE A 587 17.13 12.38 34.60
CA ILE A 587 15.92 12.00 35.33
C ILE A 587 16.26 11.59 36.76
N GLU A 588 17.34 10.82 37.02
CA GLU A 588 17.77 10.41 38.35
C GLU A 588 18.07 11.60 39.26
N THR A 589 18.73 12.60 38.69
CA THR A 589 19.15 13.79 39.44
C THR A 589 18.08 14.89 39.51
N ALA A 590 17.01 14.78 38.72
CA ALA A 590 15.93 15.76 38.70
C ALA A 590 15.29 15.93 40.09
N ASP A 591 15.04 17.17 40.50
CA ASP A 591 14.39 17.46 41.77
C ASP A 591 12.89 17.14 41.74
N PRO A 592 12.38 16.22 42.56
CA PRO A 592 10.95 15.93 42.62
C PRO A 592 10.09 17.11 43.10
N VAL A 593 10.65 18.02 43.89
CA VAL A 593 9.93 19.21 44.40
C VAL A 593 9.73 20.23 43.29
N ALA A 594 10.67 20.31 42.36
CA ALA A 594 10.58 21.20 41.19
C ALA A 594 9.74 20.60 40.03
N ALA A 595 9.33 19.33 40.14
CA ALA A 595 8.54 18.68 39.11
C ALA A 595 7.15 19.31 38.98
N LYS A 596 6.74 19.66 37.77
CA LYS A 596 5.38 20.11 37.51
C LYS A 596 4.40 18.99 37.87
N LYS A 597 3.33 19.32 38.61
CA LYS A 597 2.25 18.38 38.88
C LYS A 597 1.64 17.96 37.52
N MET A 598 1.56 16.65 37.30
CA MET A 598 0.87 16.11 36.13
C MET A 598 -0.65 16.38 36.25
N LEU A 599 -1.27 16.66 35.11
CA LEU A 599 -2.73 16.81 35.00
C LEU A 599 -3.36 15.45 34.82
N LYS A 600 -4.45 15.17 35.53
CA LYS A 600 -5.32 14.06 35.14
C LYS A 600 -5.93 14.33 33.78
N PHE A 601 -6.25 13.30 33.03
CA PHE A 601 -6.87 13.46 31.71
C PHE A 601 -8.12 14.34 31.75
N GLU A 602 -9.02 14.13 32.74
CA GLU A 602 -10.25 14.92 32.89
C GLU A 602 -9.97 16.38 33.28
N GLU A 603 -8.90 16.66 34.05
CA GLU A 603 -8.47 18.02 34.37
C GLU A 603 -7.99 18.73 33.10
N ALA A 604 -7.17 18.06 32.28
CA ALA A 604 -6.69 18.61 31.01
C ALA A 604 -7.84 18.81 30.01
N LYS A 605 -8.76 17.83 29.89
CA LYS A 605 -9.92 17.89 29.00
C LYS A 605 -10.88 19.04 29.35
N ASN A 606 -11.02 19.35 30.63
CA ASN A 606 -11.98 20.40 31.05
C ASN A 606 -11.31 21.78 31.25
N PHE A 607 -10.00 21.89 31.10
CA PHE A 607 -9.26 23.12 31.36
C PHE A 607 -9.77 24.33 30.58
N GLY A 608 -10.12 24.16 29.31
CA GLY A 608 -10.61 25.25 28.45
C GLY A 608 -12.14 25.51 28.53
N LYS A 609 -12.91 24.56 29.13
CA LYS A 609 -14.36 24.70 29.25
C LYS A 609 -14.82 25.60 30.40
N THR A 610 -13.93 25.88 31.33
CA THR A 610 -14.21 26.66 32.53
C THR A 610 -13.79 28.13 32.42
N LYS A 611 -13.33 28.55 31.26
CA LYS A 611 -13.03 29.93 30.91
C LYS A 611 -13.99 30.40 29.80
#